data_e8d5a3b02e71229a947a6053f1adb565
#
_entry.id   e8d5a3b02e71229a947a6053f1adb565
#
_cell.length_a   1.000
_cell.length_b   1.000
_cell.length_c   1.000
_cell.angle_alpha   90.00
_cell.angle_beta   90.00
_cell.angle_gamma   90.00
#
_symmetry.space_group_name_H-M   'P 1'
#
loop_
_entity.id
_entity.type
_entity.pdbx_description
1 polymer ?
#
loop_
_entity_poly.entity_id
_entity_poly.type
_entity_poly.pdbx_seq_one_letter_code
_entity_poly.pdbx_strand_id
1 'polypeptide(L)'
;RTRFAAQSHPGAYTGLNQSPASLQDWLQLPSGFNPRTLALARQWRMQLGDDPNTLARHVLTWIRQENFHYTLQPQKLGRDSIDEFLFGTRAGFCEHYSGAFVFLMRAMGVPARVVTGYQGAEHHAQDDYWIVRQANAHAWAEIWHPQEGWLRVDPTAAVAPERIQQGTLESVKAQGQNGLEKAAADLSRSWSLSLDGITHHWNLWLLSYDRNSQRRLLDRLGLGSDGWQMLAGVMAGALALALAVTALFTLRARQPVDPVEQAFGVFCDKLAAIGADRLPDETANQYLYRVDRLLDADNAALAHDIVATYNRMRYDLGGHPAEMLAGDECECAEHGRIRCQHQYAARWCH
;
A
#
# COMPACT_ATOMS: atom_id res chain seq x y z
N ARG A 1 -11.78 -11.12 -9.59
CA ARG A 1 -12.19 -11.80 -8.33
C ARG A 1 -13.05 -12.97 -8.67
N THR A 2 -12.85 -14.10 -7.99
CA THR A 2 -13.54 -15.35 -8.28
C THR A 2 -14.15 -15.88 -6.98
N ARG A 3 -15.38 -16.39 -7.07
CA ARG A 3 -16.03 -17.13 -5.98
C ARG A 3 -16.02 -18.61 -6.32
N PHE A 4 -15.61 -19.44 -5.38
CA PHE A 4 -15.70 -20.90 -5.49
C PHE A 4 -16.24 -21.47 -4.18
N ALA A 5 -16.77 -22.68 -4.25
CA ALA A 5 -17.14 -23.48 -3.09
C ALA A 5 -16.19 -24.66 -3.00
N ALA A 6 -15.73 -24.98 -1.79
CA ALA A 6 -14.86 -26.12 -1.54
C ALA A 6 -15.35 -26.85 -0.28
N GLN A 7 -15.14 -28.15 -0.25
CA GLN A 7 -15.41 -28.99 0.90
C GLN A 7 -14.09 -29.62 1.36
N SER A 8 -13.79 -29.52 2.66
CA SER A 8 -12.61 -30.13 3.27
C SER A 8 -12.98 -31.47 3.90
N HIS A 9 -12.10 -32.45 3.73
CA HIS A 9 -12.22 -33.77 4.35
C HIS A 9 -10.97 -34.03 5.22
N PRO A 10 -10.92 -33.48 6.45
CA PRO A 10 -9.80 -33.70 7.36
C PRO A 10 -9.63 -35.20 7.67
N GLY A 11 -8.42 -35.68 7.61
CA GLY A 11 -8.11 -37.08 7.89
C GLY A 11 -8.25 -38.05 6.70
N ALA A 12 -8.62 -37.53 5.51
CA ALA A 12 -8.57 -38.35 4.31
C ALA A 12 -7.11 -38.57 3.85
N TYR A 13 -6.73 -39.80 3.62
CA TYR A 13 -5.44 -40.12 3.02
C TYR A 13 -5.41 -39.70 1.55
N THR A 14 -4.35 -39.03 1.13
CA THR A 14 -4.21 -38.50 -0.23
C THR A 14 -3.14 -39.28 -0.98
N GLY A 15 -3.47 -39.82 -2.16
CA GLY A 15 -2.49 -40.47 -3.04
C GLY A 15 -2.01 -41.85 -2.58
N LEU A 16 -2.82 -42.62 -1.85
CA LEU A 16 -2.52 -44.03 -1.49
C LEU A 16 -2.27 -44.91 -2.73
N ASN A 17 -3.01 -44.68 -3.81
CA ASN A 17 -2.96 -45.48 -5.02
C ASN A 17 -2.05 -44.88 -6.10
N GLN A 18 -0.97 -44.23 -5.72
CA GLN A 18 0.00 -43.68 -6.71
C GLN A 18 0.74 -44.82 -7.39
N SER A 19 0.83 -44.78 -8.70
CA SER A 19 1.63 -45.73 -9.45
C SER A 19 3.12 -45.49 -9.23
N PRO A 20 3.98 -46.53 -9.27
CA PRO A 20 5.42 -46.35 -9.21
C PRO A 20 5.96 -45.37 -10.23
N ALA A 21 5.38 -45.33 -11.42
CA ALA A 21 5.75 -44.38 -12.48
C ALA A 21 5.47 -42.93 -12.10
N SER A 22 4.29 -42.66 -11.47
CA SER A 22 3.97 -41.28 -11.03
C SER A 22 4.82 -40.84 -9.83
N LEU A 23 5.33 -41.76 -9.02
CA LEU A 23 6.23 -41.46 -7.92
C LEU A 23 7.66 -41.13 -8.38
N GLN A 24 8.09 -41.62 -9.54
CA GLN A 24 9.41 -41.33 -10.11
C GLN A 24 9.60 -39.82 -10.40
N ASP A 25 8.56 -39.10 -10.79
CA ASP A 25 8.64 -37.67 -10.99
C ASP A 25 8.98 -36.92 -9.71
N TRP A 26 8.56 -37.44 -8.55
CA TRP A 26 8.81 -36.84 -7.25
C TRP A 26 10.14 -37.28 -6.61
N LEU A 27 10.95 -38.08 -7.32
CA LEU A 27 12.32 -38.47 -6.96
C LEU A 27 13.37 -37.69 -7.77
N GLN A 28 12.95 -36.97 -8.82
CA GLN A 28 13.87 -36.26 -9.71
C GLN A 28 14.67 -35.17 -9.01
N LEU A 29 15.98 -35.16 -9.24
CA LEU A 29 16.91 -34.15 -8.77
C LEU A 29 17.71 -33.57 -9.95
N PRO A 30 18.08 -32.30 -9.93
CA PRO A 30 18.93 -31.71 -10.94
C PRO A 30 20.32 -32.36 -10.87
N SER A 31 20.85 -32.82 -12.01
CA SER A 31 22.15 -33.45 -12.08
C SER A 31 23.28 -32.43 -11.94
N GLY A 32 24.35 -32.79 -11.19
CA GLY A 32 25.53 -31.97 -11.04
C GLY A 32 25.40 -30.76 -10.11
N PHE A 33 24.38 -30.76 -9.23
CA PHE A 33 24.16 -29.74 -8.21
C PHE A 33 24.17 -30.33 -6.81
N ASN A 34 24.56 -29.50 -5.83
CA ASN A 34 24.49 -29.78 -4.39
C ASN A 34 25.20 -31.08 -3.97
N PRO A 35 26.48 -31.28 -4.32
CA PRO A 35 27.21 -32.56 -4.09
C PRO A 35 27.35 -32.91 -2.61
N ARG A 36 27.48 -31.90 -1.71
CA ARG A 36 27.58 -32.13 -0.25
C ARG A 36 26.29 -32.68 0.30
N THR A 37 25.16 -32.10 -0.10
CA THR A 37 23.82 -32.55 0.30
C THR A 37 23.55 -33.97 -0.19
N LEU A 38 23.95 -34.30 -1.42
CA LEU A 38 23.86 -35.68 -1.96
C LEU A 38 24.71 -36.68 -1.18
N ALA A 39 25.91 -36.28 -0.75
CA ALA A 39 26.79 -37.13 0.07
C ALA A 39 26.17 -37.37 1.46
N LEU A 40 25.67 -36.31 2.11
CA LEU A 40 24.98 -36.40 3.40
C LEU A 40 23.73 -37.29 3.34
N ALA A 41 22.91 -37.12 2.32
CA ALA A 41 21.71 -37.92 2.10
C ALA A 41 22.04 -39.42 1.94
N ARG A 42 23.08 -39.76 1.18
CA ARG A 42 23.56 -41.14 1.05
C ARG A 42 24.01 -41.75 2.38
N GLN A 43 24.78 -41.00 3.17
CA GLN A 43 25.19 -41.37 4.50
C GLN A 43 23.99 -41.67 5.40
N TRP A 44 23.03 -40.76 5.47
CA TRP A 44 21.84 -40.98 6.32
C TRP A 44 20.99 -42.16 5.85
N ARG A 45 20.84 -42.31 4.53
CA ARG A 45 20.11 -43.47 3.98
C ARG A 45 20.74 -44.79 4.38
N MET A 46 22.10 -44.91 4.36
CA MET A 46 22.80 -46.11 4.79
C MET A 46 22.68 -46.36 6.28
N GLN A 47 22.63 -45.30 7.10
CA GLN A 47 22.59 -45.45 8.57
C GLN A 47 21.18 -45.73 9.11
N LEU A 48 20.14 -45.15 8.49
CA LEU A 48 18.78 -45.09 9.04
C LEU A 48 17.80 -46.03 8.32
N GLY A 49 18.21 -46.59 7.19
CA GLY A 49 17.30 -47.40 6.37
C GLY A 49 16.40 -46.58 5.46
N ASP A 50 15.21 -47.13 5.12
CA ASP A 50 14.35 -46.58 4.06
C ASP A 50 12.98 -46.08 4.52
N ASP A 51 12.71 -46.13 5.78
CA ASP A 51 11.45 -45.66 6.33
C ASP A 51 11.32 -44.13 6.19
N PRO A 52 10.33 -43.64 5.41
CA PRO A 52 10.16 -42.22 5.16
C PRO A 52 9.99 -41.38 6.43
N ASN A 53 9.28 -41.89 7.42
CA ASN A 53 9.00 -41.18 8.67
C ASN A 53 10.26 -41.05 9.54
N THR A 54 11.10 -42.07 9.56
CA THR A 54 12.39 -42.05 10.30
C THR A 54 13.35 -41.06 9.66
N LEU A 55 13.48 -41.06 8.33
CA LEU A 55 14.32 -40.15 7.60
C LEU A 55 13.85 -38.71 7.78
N ALA A 56 12.55 -38.44 7.66
CA ALA A 56 11.98 -37.11 7.87
C ALA A 56 12.24 -36.58 9.29
N ARG A 57 12.00 -37.39 10.30
CA ARG A 57 12.27 -36.99 11.70
C ARG A 57 13.74 -36.72 11.94
N HIS A 58 14.64 -37.44 11.33
CA HIS A 58 16.08 -37.21 11.44
C HIS A 58 16.47 -35.88 10.86
N VAL A 59 16.00 -35.54 9.65
CA VAL A 59 16.25 -34.23 9.01
C VAL A 59 15.72 -33.11 9.88
N LEU A 60 14.47 -33.21 10.39
CA LEU A 60 13.87 -32.17 11.24
C LEU A 60 14.64 -32.01 12.56
N THR A 61 15.10 -33.08 13.14
CA THR A 61 15.89 -33.08 14.39
C THR A 61 17.24 -32.42 14.14
N TRP A 62 17.89 -32.74 13.04
CA TRP A 62 19.17 -32.14 12.64
C TRP A 62 19.00 -30.61 12.41
N ILE A 63 17.97 -30.18 11.67
CA ILE A 63 17.68 -28.75 11.47
C ILE A 63 17.46 -28.05 12.82
N ARG A 64 16.77 -28.68 13.77
CA ARG A 64 16.50 -28.11 15.11
C ARG A 64 17.74 -27.99 15.97
N GLN A 65 18.66 -28.95 15.85
CA GLN A 65 19.87 -29.00 16.67
C GLN A 65 21.00 -28.15 16.15
N GLU A 66 21.01 -27.90 14.85
CA GLU A 66 22.01 -27.06 14.21
C GLU A 66 21.55 -25.58 14.27
N ASN A 67 22.50 -24.67 14.07
CA ASN A 67 22.25 -23.23 14.20
C ASN A 67 21.53 -22.64 12.96
N PHE A 68 20.36 -23.19 12.65
CA PHE A 68 19.48 -22.64 11.61
C PHE A 68 18.59 -21.55 12.20
N HIS A 69 18.33 -20.50 11.42
CA HIS A 69 17.46 -19.40 11.84
C HIS A 69 16.56 -18.90 10.70
N TYR A 70 15.38 -18.49 11.08
CA TYR A 70 14.40 -17.97 10.15
C TYR A 70 14.63 -16.48 9.89
N THR A 71 14.68 -16.06 8.60
CA THR A 71 14.77 -14.68 8.17
C THR A 71 14.03 -14.46 6.87
N LEU A 72 13.36 -13.32 6.72
CA LEU A 72 12.74 -12.89 5.46
C LEU A 72 13.73 -12.15 4.53
N GLN A 73 14.95 -11.91 4.99
CA GLN A 73 16.02 -11.24 4.23
C GLN A 73 17.26 -12.14 4.16
N PRO A 74 17.16 -13.34 3.55
CA PRO A 74 18.32 -14.21 3.40
C PRO A 74 19.31 -13.63 2.39
N GLN A 75 20.55 -14.07 2.51
CA GLN A 75 21.57 -13.81 1.51
C GLN A 75 21.20 -14.55 0.20
N LYS A 76 21.57 -13.97 -0.93
CA LYS A 76 21.40 -14.64 -2.23
C LYS A 76 22.29 -15.88 -2.29
N LEU A 77 21.70 -16.98 -2.70
CA LEU A 77 22.36 -18.25 -2.89
C LEU A 77 22.81 -18.40 -4.35
N GLY A 78 23.92 -19.09 -4.57
CA GLY A 78 24.50 -19.32 -5.86
C GLY A 78 23.99 -20.61 -6.53
N ARG A 79 24.89 -21.26 -7.28
CA ARG A 79 24.56 -22.44 -8.08
C ARG A 79 24.15 -23.65 -7.24
N ASP A 80 24.88 -23.92 -6.17
CA ASP A 80 24.64 -25.04 -5.28
C ASP A 80 23.84 -24.56 -4.06
N SER A 81 22.67 -24.00 -4.33
CA SER A 81 21.86 -23.27 -3.36
C SER A 81 21.47 -24.07 -2.12
N ILE A 82 21.26 -25.38 -2.26
CA ILE A 82 20.93 -26.22 -1.10
C ILE A 82 22.18 -26.48 -0.25
N ASP A 83 23.34 -26.72 -0.86
CA ASP A 83 24.60 -26.84 -0.13
C ASP A 83 24.94 -25.54 0.60
N GLU A 84 24.81 -24.41 -0.08
CA GLU A 84 25.06 -23.08 0.49
C GLU A 84 24.12 -22.75 1.63
N PHE A 85 22.84 -23.13 1.50
CA PHE A 85 21.88 -22.98 2.59
C PHE A 85 22.20 -23.90 3.77
N LEU A 86 22.35 -25.20 3.55
CA LEU A 86 22.46 -26.18 4.63
C LEU A 86 23.83 -26.10 5.37
N PHE A 87 24.89 -25.78 4.68
CA PHE A 87 26.26 -25.81 5.24
C PHE A 87 26.92 -24.46 5.35
N GLY A 88 26.34 -23.41 4.74
CA GLY A 88 26.85 -22.05 4.74
C GLY A 88 25.99 -21.10 5.55
N THR A 89 24.98 -20.55 4.93
CA THR A 89 24.18 -19.44 5.53
C THR A 89 23.29 -19.90 6.67
N ARG A 90 22.67 -21.07 6.58
CA ARG A 90 21.69 -21.60 7.54
C ARG A 90 20.56 -20.63 7.87
N ALA A 91 20.35 -19.65 7.00
CA ALA A 91 19.41 -18.54 7.17
C ALA A 91 18.47 -18.48 5.98
N GLY A 92 17.17 -18.53 6.23
CA GLY A 92 16.17 -18.51 5.16
C GLY A 92 14.74 -18.46 5.67
N PHE A 93 13.78 -18.52 4.75
CA PHE A 93 12.35 -18.60 5.04
C PHE A 93 11.75 -19.94 4.52
N CYS A 94 10.43 -20.10 4.62
CA CYS A 94 9.75 -21.37 4.37
C CYS A 94 10.15 -22.06 3.05
N GLU A 95 10.39 -21.31 2.00
CA GLU A 95 10.84 -21.84 0.70
C GLU A 95 12.20 -22.54 0.79
N HIS A 96 13.17 -21.94 1.49
CA HIS A 96 14.51 -22.50 1.68
C HIS A 96 14.45 -23.82 2.47
N TYR A 97 13.71 -23.82 3.56
CA TYR A 97 13.55 -24.99 4.41
C TYR A 97 12.82 -26.13 3.70
N SER A 98 11.70 -25.83 3.04
CA SER A 98 10.91 -26.82 2.31
C SER A 98 11.66 -27.36 1.10
N GLY A 99 12.36 -26.49 0.35
CA GLY A 99 13.18 -26.91 -0.79
C GLY A 99 14.33 -27.79 -0.40
N ALA A 100 15.08 -27.44 0.66
CA ALA A 100 16.20 -28.23 1.16
C ALA A 100 15.74 -29.57 1.74
N PHE A 101 14.64 -29.59 2.48
CA PHE A 101 14.03 -30.81 3.01
C PHE A 101 13.60 -31.76 1.87
N VAL A 102 12.89 -31.26 0.87
CA VAL A 102 12.46 -32.06 -0.29
C VAL A 102 13.67 -32.59 -1.07
N PHE A 103 14.71 -31.79 -1.25
CA PHE A 103 15.94 -32.23 -1.91
C PHE A 103 16.59 -33.40 -1.15
N LEU A 104 16.74 -33.29 0.18
CA LEU A 104 17.28 -34.37 1.04
C LEU A 104 16.43 -35.66 0.96
N MET A 105 15.09 -35.49 1.07
CA MET A 105 14.20 -36.68 1.01
C MET A 105 14.30 -37.39 -0.35
N ARG A 106 14.28 -36.62 -1.46
CA ARG A 106 14.48 -37.19 -2.80
C ARG A 106 15.85 -37.88 -2.95
N ALA A 107 16.90 -37.26 -2.43
CA ALA A 107 18.24 -37.80 -2.46
C ALA A 107 18.38 -39.10 -1.63
N MET A 108 17.54 -39.26 -0.61
CA MET A 108 17.42 -40.50 0.17
C MET A 108 16.46 -41.51 -0.45
N GLY A 109 15.88 -41.24 -1.63
CA GLY A 109 14.96 -42.13 -2.33
C GLY A 109 13.51 -42.10 -1.83
N VAL A 110 13.12 -41.08 -1.10
CA VAL A 110 11.75 -40.85 -0.66
C VAL A 110 11.07 -39.82 -1.61
N PRO A 111 9.95 -40.20 -2.28
CA PRO A 111 9.22 -39.26 -3.10
C PRO A 111 8.74 -38.07 -2.26
N ALA A 112 9.07 -36.85 -2.68
CA ALA A 112 8.78 -35.65 -1.93
C ALA A 112 8.48 -34.47 -2.86
N ARG A 113 7.63 -33.55 -2.39
CA ARG A 113 7.26 -32.33 -3.16
C ARG A 113 7.14 -31.12 -2.24
N VAL A 114 7.43 -29.97 -2.79
CA VAL A 114 7.10 -28.68 -2.16
C VAL A 114 5.64 -28.36 -2.48
N VAL A 115 4.90 -27.97 -1.47
CA VAL A 115 3.52 -27.51 -1.60
C VAL A 115 3.45 -26.06 -1.14
N THR A 116 2.76 -25.21 -1.91
CA THR A 116 2.54 -23.81 -1.59
C THR A 116 1.06 -23.55 -1.31
N GLY A 117 0.81 -22.65 -0.39
CA GLY A 117 -0.54 -22.27 0.00
C GLY A 117 -0.52 -21.15 1.03
N TYR A 118 -1.44 -21.19 1.95
CA TYR A 118 -1.55 -20.22 3.03
C TYR A 118 -1.62 -20.92 4.38
N GLN A 119 -1.03 -20.29 5.40
CA GLN A 119 -1.06 -20.79 6.77
C GLN A 119 -1.44 -19.66 7.73
N GLY A 120 -2.49 -19.90 8.52
CA GLY A 120 -3.10 -18.90 9.37
C GLY A 120 -4.17 -18.09 8.67
N ALA A 121 -5.10 -17.58 9.45
CA ALA A 121 -6.19 -16.70 9.02
C ALA A 121 -6.65 -15.86 10.21
N GLU A 122 -7.22 -14.70 9.95
CA GLU A 122 -7.83 -13.83 10.94
C GLU A 122 -9.35 -14.08 10.94
N HIS A 123 -9.93 -14.38 12.10
CA HIS A 123 -11.38 -14.55 12.22
C HIS A 123 -12.05 -13.18 12.38
N HIS A 124 -12.97 -12.83 11.48
CA HIS A 124 -13.81 -11.63 11.60
C HIS A 124 -15.06 -11.99 12.38
N ALA A 125 -15.02 -11.75 13.69
CA ALA A 125 -16.04 -12.22 14.63
C ALA A 125 -17.43 -11.62 14.41
N GLN A 126 -17.56 -10.41 13.81
CA GLN A 126 -18.84 -9.74 13.58
C GLN A 126 -19.64 -10.38 12.43
N ASP A 127 -18.94 -10.83 11.39
CA ASP A 127 -19.55 -11.35 10.15
C ASP A 127 -19.27 -12.85 9.94
N ASP A 128 -18.59 -13.50 10.90
CA ASP A 128 -18.27 -14.93 10.95
C ASP A 128 -17.59 -15.47 9.68
N TYR A 129 -16.54 -14.79 9.23
CA TYR A 129 -15.70 -15.26 8.12
C TYR A 129 -14.20 -15.17 8.46
N TRP A 130 -13.39 -15.86 7.67
CA TRP A 130 -11.94 -15.89 7.83
C TRP A 130 -11.25 -15.08 6.74
N ILE A 131 -10.31 -14.21 7.13
CA ILE A 131 -9.48 -13.43 6.23
C ILE A 131 -8.12 -14.13 6.11
N VAL A 132 -7.79 -14.60 4.90
CA VAL A 132 -6.48 -15.13 4.57
C VAL A 132 -5.72 -14.07 3.78
N ARG A 133 -4.69 -13.51 4.38
CA ARG A 133 -3.89 -12.43 3.77
C ARG A 133 -2.74 -12.99 2.94
N GLN A 134 -2.28 -12.23 1.95
CA GLN A 134 -1.10 -12.61 1.16
C GLN A 134 0.15 -12.81 2.03
N ALA A 135 0.27 -12.10 3.14
CA ALA A 135 1.36 -12.28 4.10
C ALA A 135 1.33 -13.66 4.81
N ASN A 136 0.22 -14.40 4.71
CA ASN A 136 0.08 -15.77 5.21
C ASN A 136 0.52 -16.81 4.18
N ALA A 137 1.05 -16.39 3.02
CA ALA A 137 1.62 -17.32 2.06
C ALA A 137 2.73 -18.15 2.70
N HIS A 138 2.67 -19.45 2.47
CA HIS A 138 3.55 -20.42 3.11
C HIS A 138 3.91 -21.58 2.17
N ALA A 139 5.08 -22.16 2.38
CA ALA A 139 5.53 -23.34 1.69
C ALA A 139 5.88 -24.42 2.70
N TRP A 140 5.44 -25.64 2.45
CA TRP A 140 5.76 -26.82 3.23
C TRP A 140 6.15 -27.98 2.32
N ALA A 141 6.57 -29.08 2.89
CA ALA A 141 6.87 -30.30 2.18
C ALA A 141 5.76 -31.34 2.36
N GLU A 142 5.63 -32.22 1.38
CA GLU A 142 4.93 -33.48 1.51
C GLU A 142 5.85 -34.61 1.08
N ILE A 143 5.86 -35.71 1.85
CA ILE A 143 6.55 -36.96 1.56
C ILE A 143 5.55 -38.07 1.32
N TRP A 144 5.85 -38.97 0.43
CA TRP A 144 4.97 -40.11 0.18
C TRP A 144 5.35 -41.30 1.06
N HIS A 145 4.35 -41.89 1.73
CA HIS A 145 4.46 -43.05 2.56
C HIS A 145 3.57 -44.20 2.01
N PRO A 146 4.07 -45.44 1.89
CA PRO A 146 3.31 -46.50 1.23
C PRO A 146 1.93 -46.83 1.85
N GLN A 147 1.78 -46.68 3.16
CA GLN A 147 0.54 -46.96 3.89
C GLN A 147 -0.35 -45.75 4.15
N GLU A 148 0.20 -44.53 4.06
CA GLU A 148 -0.49 -43.32 4.47
C GLU A 148 -0.66 -42.29 3.32
N GLY A 149 0.00 -42.53 2.17
CA GLY A 149 0.00 -41.61 1.04
C GLY A 149 0.86 -40.38 1.28
N TRP A 150 0.42 -39.22 0.82
CA TRP A 150 1.15 -37.96 1.00
C TRP A 150 0.98 -37.40 2.42
N LEU A 151 2.08 -37.33 3.14
CA LEU A 151 2.16 -36.81 4.51
C LEU A 151 2.75 -35.42 4.51
N ARG A 152 2.05 -34.46 5.13
CA ARG A 152 2.53 -33.13 5.32
C ARG A 152 3.66 -33.05 6.35
N VAL A 153 4.76 -32.43 5.97
CA VAL A 153 5.90 -32.11 6.83
C VAL A 153 6.23 -30.64 6.66
N ASP A 154 6.28 -29.90 7.77
CA ASP A 154 6.63 -28.49 7.73
C ASP A 154 7.99 -28.26 8.42
N PRO A 155 9.09 -28.18 7.66
CA PRO A 155 10.42 -28.02 8.24
C PRO A 155 10.62 -26.64 8.88
N THR A 156 9.81 -25.65 8.55
CA THR A 156 9.85 -24.34 9.20
C THR A 156 9.50 -24.45 10.70
N ALA A 157 8.66 -25.41 11.08
CA ALA A 157 8.32 -25.66 12.48
C ALA A 157 9.53 -26.07 13.34
N ALA A 158 10.60 -26.55 12.72
CA ALA A 158 11.82 -26.92 13.45
C ALA A 158 12.60 -25.70 13.95
N VAL A 159 12.48 -24.55 13.30
CA VAL A 159 13.26 -23.31 13.59
C VAL A 159 12.41 -22.15 14.06
N ALA A 160 11.14 -22.10 13.68
CA ALA A 160 10.23 -21.00 14.00
C ALA A 160 8.80 -21.52 14.26
N PRO A 161 8.59 -22.32 15.34
CA PRO A 161 7.29 -22.91 15.65
C PRO A 161 6.19 -21.87 15.89
N GLU A 162 6.54 -20.70 16.43
CA GLU A 162 5.61 -19.59 16.67
C GLU A 162 4.97 -19.07 15.38
N ARG A 163 5.70 -19.10 14.26
CA ARG A 163 5.16 -18.68 12.96
C ARG A 163 4.11 -19.62 12.42
N ILE A 164 4.20 -20.88 12.80
CA ILE A 164 3.25 -21.93 12.43
C ILE A 164 1.98 -21.83 13.27
N GLN A 165 2.11 -21.46 14.54
CA GLN A 165 0.99 -21.38 15.49
C GLN A 165 0.23 -20.06 15.40
N GLN A 166 0.91 -18.94 15.15
CA GLN A 166 0.35 -17.59 15.23
C GLN A 166 0.17 -16.89 13.87
N GLY A 167 0.66 -17.51 12.78
CA GLY A 167 0.71 -16.88 11.47
C GLY A 167 1.84 -15.86 11.31
N THR A 168 2.17 -15.57 10.05
CA THR A 168 3.40 -14.83 9.68
C THR A 168 3.40 -13.37 10.17
N LEU A 169 2.22 -12.72 10.23
CA LEU A 169 2.10 -11.30 10.60
C LEU A 169 2.22 -11.04 12.10
N GLU A 170 1.72 -11.95 12.96
CA GLU A 170 1.77 -11.77 14.41
C GLU A 170 3.16 -12.01 14.98
N SER A 171 3.86 -13.01 14.47
CA SER A 171 5.21 -13.33 14.93
C SER A 171 6.26 -12.29 14.56
N VAL A 172 6.14 -11.61 13.40
CA VAL A 172 7.04 -10.51 13.02
C VAL A 172 6.81 -9.29 13.89
N LYS A 173 5.57 -9.01 14.27
CA LYS A 173 5.22 -7.87 15.13
C LYS A 173 5.60 -8.08 16.60
N ALA A 174 5.60 -9.32 17.09
CA ALA A 174 5.92 -9.62 18.48
C ALA A 174 7.41 -9.43 18.83
N GLN A 175 8.29 -9.44 17.85
CA GLN A 175 9.75 -9.36 18.07
C GLN A 175 10.32 -7.95 18.17
N GLY A 176 9.55 -6.87 17.99
CA GLY A 176 10.11 -5.51 17.88
C GLY A 176 9.31 -4.33 18.43
N GLN A 177 8.24 -4.53 19.22
CA GLN A 177 7.36 -3.40 19.57
C GLN A 177 7.41 -3.00 21.05
N ASN A 178 7.77 -1.73 21.29
CA ASN A 178 7.52 -1.01 22.54
C ASN A 178 6.01 -0.77 22.74
N GLY A 179 5.53 -0.63 23.99
CA GLY A 179 4.11 -0.61 24.31
C GLY A 179 3.23 0.40 23.52
N LEU A 180 3.80 1.53 23.10
CA LEU A 180 3.10 2.55 22.29
C LEU A 180 2.87 2.10 20.84
N GLU A 181 3.84 1.41 20.25
CA GLU A 181 3.70 0.85 18.88
C GLU A 181 2.67 -0.29 18.83
N LYS A 182 2.58 -1.05 19.93
CA LYS A 182 1.56 -2.09 20.06
C LYS A 182 0.15 -1.50 20.10
N ALA A 183 -0.07 -0.44 20.88
CA ALA A 183 -1.37 0.26 20.95
C ALA A 183 -1.76 0.87 19.58
N ALA A 184 -0.82 1.48 18.87
CA ALA A 184 -1.05 2.02 17.52
C ALA A 184 -1.34 0.91 16.51
N ALA A 185 -0.66 -0.24 16.62
CA ALA A 185 -0.90 -1.40 15.76
C ALA A 185 -2.27 -2.04 16.03
N ASP A 186 -2.71 -2.12 17.27
CA ASP A 186 -4.03 -2.63 17.63
C ASP A 186 -5.15 -1.71 17.16
N LEU A 187 -4.98 -0.39 17.25
CA LEU A 187 -5.92 0.59 16.70
C LEU A 187 -6.00 0.49 15.17
N SER A 188 -4.86 0.41 14.48
CA SER A 188 -4.82 0.23 13.02
C SER A 188 -5.46 -1.08 12.57
N ARG A 189 -5.30 -2.16 13.36
CA ARG A 189 -5.94 -3.45 13.12
C ARG A 189 -7.47 -3.36 13.25
N SER A 190 -7.97 -2.70 14.30
CA SER A 190 -9.41 -2.48 14.48
C SER A 190 -10.03 -1.72 13.31
N TRP A 191 -9.36 -0.68 12.81
CA TRP A 191 -9.80 0.07 11.63
C TRP A 191 -9.73 -0.77 10.35
N SER A 192 -8.68 -1.56 10.15
CA SER A 192 -8.56 -2.42 8.97
C SER A 192 -9.64 -3.51 8.94
N LEU A 193 -9.96 -4.12 10.09
CA LEU A 193 -11.04 -5.09 10.19
C LEU A 193 -12.41 -4.49 9.87
N SER A 194 -12.67 -3.25 10.33
CA SER A 194 -13.93 -2.56 9.99
C SER A 194 -14.04 -2.25 8.50
N LEU A 195 -12.95 -1.85 7.84
CA LEU A 195 -12.91 -1.63 6.40
C LEU A 195 -13.01 -2.95 5.62
N ASP A 196 -12.40 -4.03 6.13
CA ASP A 196 -12.49 -5.37 5.55
C ASP A 196 -13.94 -5.88 5.58
N GLY A 197 -14.70 -5.62 6.67
CA GLY A 197 -16.12 -5.93 6.77
C GLY A 197 -16.95 -5.24 5.68
N ILE A 198 -16.78 -3.92 5.53
CA ILE A 198 -17.45 -3.15 4.46
C ILE A 198 -17.08 -3.68 3.08
N THR A 199 -15.79 -3.96 2.86
CA THR A 199 -15.30 -4.49 1.59
C THR A 199 -15.81 -5.91 1.33
N HIS A 200 -15.96 -6.72 2.39
CA HIS A 200 -16.52 -8.06 2.30
C HIS A 200 -17.98 -8.03 1.86
N HIS A 201 -18.84 -7.26 2.53
CA HIS A 201 -20.24 -7.11 2.16
C HIS A 201 -20.41 -6.53 0.75
N TRP A 202 -19.61 -5.55 0.38
CA TRP A 202 -19.57 -5.01 -0.98
C TRP A 202 -19.21 -6.08 -2.01
N ASN A 203 -18.17 -6.90 -1.72
CA ASN A 203 -17.75 -7.97 -2.61
C ASN A 203 -18.78 -9.08 -2.71
N LEU A 204 -19.41 -9.49 -1.61
CA LEU A 204 -20.50 -10.46 -1.64
C LEU A 204 -21.67 -9.95 -2.49
N TRP A 205 -22.06 -8.69 -2.29
CA TRP A 205 -23.11 -8.07 -3.10
C TRP A 205 -22.72 -8.01 -4.57
N LEU A 206 -21.52 -7.53 -4.90
CA LEU A 206 -21.05 -7.41 -6.28
C LEU A 206 -20.89 -8.78 -6.98
N LEU A 207 -20.33 -9.79 -6.29
CA LEU A 207 -20.13 -11.13 -6.85
C LEU A 207 -21.42 -11.97 -6.92
N SER A 208 -22.40 -11.65 -6.09
CA SER A 208 -23.73 -12.27 -6.14
C SER A 208 -24.71 -11.54 -7.08
N TYR A 209 -24.28 -10.42 -7.67
CA TYR A 209 -25.07 -9.62 -8.57
C TYR A 209 -25.08 -10.24 -9.98
N ASP A 210 -25.86 -11.31 -10.13
CA ASP A 210 -26.07 -12.01 -11.40
C ASP A 210 -27.25 -11.41 -12.20
N ARG A 211 -27.47 -11.92 -13.43
CA ARG A 211 -28.59 -11.49 -14.27
C ARG A 211 -29.94 -11.64 -13.59
N ASN A 212 -30.10 -12.64 -12.72
CA ASN A 212 -31.38 -12.88 -12.03
C ASN A 212 -31.58 -11.88 -10.88
N SER A 213 -30.49 -11.47 -10.23
CA SER A 213 -30.52 -10.43 -9.20
C SER A 213 -30.78 -9.05 -9.82
N GLN A 214 -30.24 -8.77 -11.01
CA GLN A 214 -30.59 -7.58 -11.80
C GLN A 214 -32.06 -7.52 -12.14
N ARG A 215 -32.64 -8.61 -12.67
CA ARG A 215 -34.06 -8.67 -12.99
C ARG A 215 -34.93 -8.46 -11.77
N ARG A 216 -34.64 -9.15 -10.66
CA ARG A 216 -35.37 -8.99 -9.40
C ARG A 216 -35.31 -7.56 -8.84
N LEU A 217 -34.18 -6.87 -8.98
CA LEU A 217 -34.06 -5.48 -8.60
C LEU A 217 -34.89 -4.56 -9.49
N LEU A 218 -34.81 -4.76 -10.82
CA LEU A 218 -35.60 -4.01 -11.78
C LEU A 218 -37.09 -4.24 -11.59
N ASP A 219 -37.53 -5.48 -11.32
CA ASP A 219 -38.90 -5.82 -11.03
C ASP A 219 -39.40 -5.16 -9.72
N ARG A 220 -38.57 -5.12 -8.67
CA ARG A 220 -38.89 -4.43 -7.41
C ARG A 220 -39.00 -2.92 -7.54
N LEU A 221 -38.25 -2.34 -8.47
CA LEU A 221 -38.28 -0.91 -8.80
C LEU A 221 -39.37 -0.57 -9.81
N GLY A 222 -40.19 -1.57 -10.25
CA GLY A 222 -41.25 -1.37 -11.26
C GLY A 222 -40.68 -1.15 -12.67
N LEU A 223 -39.43 -1.49 -12.88
CA LEU A 223 -38.68 -1.32 -14.14
C LEU A 223 -38.70 -2.65 -14.92
N GLY A 224 -39.89 -3.19 -15.24
CA GLY A 224 -40.04 -4.34 -16.12
C GLY A 224 -39.50 -4.12 -17.54
N SER A 225 -39.76 -5.02 -18.49
CA SER A 225 -39.19 -5.07 -19.84
C SER A 225 -39.21 -3.75 -20.63
N ASP A 226 -40.04 -2.80 -20.26
CA ASP A 226 -40.18 -1.49 -20.92
C ASP A 226 -39.49 -0.35 -20.13
N GLY A 227 -38.87 -0.65 -19.01
CA GLY A 227 -38.28 0.33 -18.08
C GLY A 227 -36.95 0.96 -18.51
N TRP A 228 -36.39 0.60 -19.68
CA TRP A 228 -35.13 1.18 -20.14
C TRP A 228 -35.23 2.70 -20.35
N GLN A 229 -36.40 3.22 -20.77
CA GLN A 229 -36.65 4.65 -20.97
C GLN A 229 -36.67 5.39 -19.62
N MET A 230 -37.28 4.77 -18.59
CA MET A 230 -37.26 5.33 -17.23
C MET A 230 -35.85 5.31 -16.62
N LEU A 231 -35.09 4.23 -16.82
CA LEU A 231 -33.70 4.14 -16.40
C LEU A 231 -32.83 5.19 -17.10
N ALA A 232 -33.02 5.35 -18.40
CA ALA A 232 -32.33 6.40 -19.18
C ALA A 232 -32.71 7.80 -18.68
N GLY A 233 -33.96 8.02 -18.31
CA GLY A 233 -34.43 9.27 -17.71
C GLY A 233 -33.79 9.56 -16.34
N VAL A 234 -33.72 8.55 -15.46
CA VAL A 234 -33.06 8.68 -14.14
C VAL A 234 -31.56 8.94 -14.29
N MET A 235 -30.90 8.24 -15.21
CA MET A 235 -29.46 8.45 -15.51
C MET A 235 -29.21 9.85 -16.07
N ALA A 236 -30.03 10.31 -17.01
CA ALA A 236 -29.94 11.66 -17.55
C ALA A 236 -30.20 12.75 -16.48
N GLY A 237 -31.18 12.53 -15.61
CA GLY A 237 -31.45 13.40 -14.47
C GLY A 237 -30.31 13.47 -13.46
N ALA A 238 -29.73 12.33 -13.11
CA ALA A 238 -28.57 12.28 -12.23
C ALA A 238 -27.33 12.97 -12.82
N LEU A 239 -27.08 12.77 -14.12
CA LEU A 239 -26.01 13.45 -14.82
C LEU A 239 -26.22 14.97 -14.88
N ALA A 240 -27.46 15.41 -15.18
CA ALA A 240 -27.81 16.83 -15.21
C ALA A 240 -27.64 17.48 -13.82
N LEU A 241 -28.03 16.78 -12.74
CA LEU A 241 -27.82 17.22 -11.37
C LEU A 241 -26.34 17.34 -11.03
N ALA A 242 -25.52 16.35 -11.39
CA ALA A 242 -24.09 16.39 -11.17
C ALA A 242 -23.41 17.54 -11.92
N LEU A 243 -23.82 17.80 -13.16
CA LEU A 243 -23.34 18.93 -13.95
C LEU A 243 -23.78 20.27 -13.35
N ALA A 244 -25.02 20.37 -12.87
CA ALA A 244 -25.53 21.58 -12.23
C ALA A 244 -24.77 21.88 -10.92
N VAL A 245 -24.50 20.86 -10.10
CA VAL A 245 -23.71 20.98 -8.87
C VAL A 245 -22.29 21.42 -9.17
N THR A 246 -21.62 20.79 -10.15
CA THR A 246 -20.26 21.19 -10.56
C THR A 246 -20.23 22.62 -11.12
N ALA A 247 -21.20 22.98 -11.96
CA ALA A 247 -21.32 24.35 -12.46
C ALA A 247 -21.54 25.36 -11.32
N LEU A 248 -22.38 25.03 -10.34
CA LEU A 248 -22.62 25.89 -9.18
C LEU A 248 -21.35 26.07 -8.34
N PHE A 249 -20.58 25.01 -8.14
CA PHE A 249 -19.30 25.07 -7.42
C PHE A 249 -18.26 25.91 -8.20
N THR A 250 -18.14 25.72 -9.51
CA THR A 250 -17.19 26.46 -10.34
C THR A 250 -17.56 27.92 -10.45
N LEU A 251 -18.85 28.26 -10.58
CA LEU A 251 -19.33 29.66 -10.62
C LEU A 251 -19.20 30.36 -9.26
N ARG A 252 -19.29 29.58 -8.14
CA ARG A 252 -19.07 30.13 -6.79
C ARG A 252 -17.60 30.16 -6.39
N ALA A 253 -16.72 29.38 -7.02
CA ALA A 253 -15.28 29.46 -6.79
C ALA A 253 -14.84 30.87 -7.27
N ARG A 254 -14.70 31.83 -6.35
CA ARG A 254 -14.04 33.07 -6.60
C ARG A 254 -12.65 32.75 -7.14
N GLN A 255 -12.30 33.34 -8.30
CA GLN A 255 -10.92 33.20 -8.75
C GLN A 255 -10.02 33.77 -7.66
N PRO A 256 -8.94 33.09 -7.28
CA PRO A 256 -7.99 33.65 -6.34
C PRO A 256 -7.44 34.93 -6.94
N VAL A 257 -7.79 36.05 -6.34
CA VAL A 257 -7.24 37.33 -6.74
C VAL A 257 -5.77 37.32 -6.39
N ASP A 258 -4.91 37.59 -7.34
CA ASP A 258 -3.46 37.66 -7.13
C ASP A 258 -3.19 38.69 -6.02
N PRO A 259 -2.59 38.30 -4.89
CA PRO A 259 -2.36 39.20 -3.75
C PRO A 259 -1.49 40.40 -4.14
N VAL A 260 -0.61 40.27 -5.13
CA VAL A 260 0.22 41.35 -5.64
C VAL A 260 -0.63 42.39 -6.42
N GLU A 261 -1.58 41.91 -7.24
CA GLU A 261 -2.52 42.73 -7.96
C GLU A 261 -3.49 43.46 -7.01
N GLN A 262 -3.93 42.77 -5.96
CA GLN A 262 -4.79 43.34 -4.93
C GLN A 262 -4.09 44.47 -4.16
N ALA A 263 -2.84 44.24 -3.76
CA ALA A 263 -2.04 45.26 -3.07
C ALA A 263 -1.77 46.48 -3.97
N PHE A 264 -1.47 46.26 -5.24
CA PHE A 264 -1.29 47.35 -6.21
C PHE A 264 -2.62 48.07 -6.48
N GLY A 265 -3.75 47.39 -6.45
CA GLY A 265 -5.08 47.97 -6.54
C GLY A 265 -5.34 49.04 -5.45
N VAL A 266 -4.97 48.70 -4.17
CA VAL A 266 -5.10 49.66 -3.04
C VAL A 266 -4.27 50.94 -3.28
N PHE A 267 -3.08 50.84 -3.86
CA PHE A 267 -2.27 51.97 -4.24
C PHE A 267 -2.99 52.82 -5.33
N CYS A 268 -3.53 52.18 -6.37
CA CYS A 268 -4.28 52.87 -7.42
C CYS A 268 -5.54 53.57 -6.85
N ASP A 269 -6.28 52.94 -5.92
CA ASP A 269 -7.46 53.52 -5.28
C ASP A 269 -7.13 54.81 -4.49
N LYS A 270 -5.98 54.81 -3.79
CA LYS A 270 -5.51 56.00 -3.05
C LYS A 270 -5.18 57.15 -3.99
N LEU A 271 -4.59 56.87 -5.13
CA LEU A 271 -4.30 57.89 -6.14
C LEU A 271 -5.57 58.37 -6.88
N ALA A 272 -6.54 57.50 -7.07
CA ALA A 272 -7.85 57.83 -7.60
C ALA A 272 -8.59 58.88 -6.72
N ALA A 273 -8.43 58.78 -5.38
CA ALA A 273 -9.02 59.72 -4.43
C ALA A 273 -8.51 61.18 -4.61
N ILE A 274 -7.35 61.36 -5.24
CA ILE A 274 -6.81 62.66 -5.59
C ILE A 274 -7.02 63.03 -7.08
N GLY A 275 -7.89 62.28 -7.78
CA GLY A 275 -8.27 62.50 -9.16
C GLY A 275 -7.33 61.90 -10.22
N ALA A 276 -6.50 60.93 -9.82
CA ALA A 276 -5.56 60.24 -10.70
C ALA A 276 -5.97 58.79 -10.97
N ASP A 277 -7.15 58.54 -11.52
CA ASP A 277 -7.64 57.21 -11.87
C ASP A 277 -6.71 56.52 -12.87
N ARG A 278 -6.45 55.19 -12.67
CA ARG A 278 -5.73 54.33 -13.61
C ARG A 278 -6.62 53.99 -14.81
N LEU A 279 -6.11 54.12 -16.02
CA LEU A 279 -6.82 53.74 -17.24
C LEU A 279 -6.76 52.22 -17.44
N PRO A 280 -7.79 51.60 -18.06
CA PRO A 280 -7.89 50.12 -18.19
C PRO A 280 -6.69 49.44 -18.85
N ASP A 281 -6.06 50.09 -19.82
CA ASP A 281 -4.93 49.52 -20.60
C ASP A 281 -3.58 50.13 -20.21
N GLU A 282 -3.52 50.85 -19.08
CA GLU A 282 -2.32 51.56 -18.64
C GLU A 282 -1.42 50.63 -17.84
N THR A 283 -0.16 50.48 -18.24
CA THR A 283 0.83 49.72 -17.45
C THR A 283 1.20 50.49 -16.18
N ALA A 284 1.71 49.76 -15.14
CA ALA A 284 2.11 50.39 -13.89
C ALA A 284 3.15 51.53 -14.09
N ASN A 285 4.08 51.38 -15.03
CA ASN A 285 5.06 52.41 -15.36
C ASN A 285 4.45 53.63 -16.09
N GLN A 286 3.50 53.42 -17.00
CA GLN A 286 2.80 54.51 -17.68
C GLN A 286 1.94 55.30 -16.69
N TYR A 287 1.25 54.56 -15.77
CA TYR A 287 0.47 55.16 -14.72
C TYR A 287 1.35 56.03 -13.81
N LEU A 288 2.48 55.50 -13.34
CA LEU A 288 3.45 56.25 -12.54
C LEU A 288 3.92 57.53 -13.23
N TYR A 289 4.32 57.45 -14.50
CA TYR A 289 4.79 58.61 -15.28
C TYR A 289 3.74 59.73 -15.40
N ARG A 290 2.46 59.37 -15.49
CA ARG A 290 1.35 60.31 -15.57
C ARG A 290 1.05 60.98 -14.23
N VAL A 291 1.10 60.20 -13.10
CA VAL A 291 0.77 60.71 -11.77
C VAL A 291 1.94 61.37 -11.05
N ASP A 292 3.17 61.14 -11.47
CA ASP A 292 4.39 61.70 -10.91
C ASP A 292 4.36 63.24 -10.83
N ARG A 293 3.73 63.90 -11.82
CA ARG A 293 3.55 65.32 -11.86
C ARG A 293 2.49 65.92 -10.91
N LEU A 294 1.69 65.03 -10.32
CA LEU A 294 0.60 65.41 -9.40
C LEU A 294 1.02 65.16 -7.91
N LEU A 295 2.17 64.56 -7.70
CA LEU A 295 2.68 64.23 -6.38
C LEU A 295 3.76 65.19 -5.94
N ASP A 296 3.88 65.44 -4.62
CA ASP A 296 5.04 66.10 -4.04
C ASP A 296 6.27 65.14 -4.06
N ALA A 297 7.47 65.67 -3.76
CA ALA A 297 8.72 64.94 -3.91
C ALA A 297 8.80 63.64 -3.05
N ASP A 298 8.21 63.67 -1.85
CA ASP A 298 8.23 62.52 -0.93
C ASP A 298 7.26 61.43 -1.40
N ASN A 299 6.06 61.79 -1.79
CA ASN A 299 5.08 60.88 -2.32
C ASN A 299 5.44 60.32 -3.70
N ALA A 300 6.12 61.11 -4.56
CA ALA A 300 6.65 60.66 -5.83
C ALA A 300 7.72 59.55 -5.64
N ALA A 301 8.68 59.76 -4.71
CA ALA A 301 9.68 58.79 -4.39
C ALA A 301 9.06 57.45 -3.91
N LEU A 302 8.03 57.52 -3.06
CA LEU A 302 7.29 56.37 -2.57
C LEU A 302 6.54 55.65 -3.70
N ALA A 303 5.89 56.37 -4.59
CA ALA A 303 5.19 55.82 -5.74
C ALA A 303 6.12 55.08 -6.69
N HIS A 304 7.32 55.63 -6.94
CA HIS A 304 8.37 54.96 -7.72
C HIS A 304 8.81 53.63 -7.09
N ASP A 305 9.00 53.59 -5.77
CA ASP A 305 9.40 52.38 -5.05
C ASP A 305 8.29 51.30 -5.06
N ILE A 306 7.03 51.71 -4.89
CA ILE A 306 5.86 50.82 -4.96
C ILE A 306 5.77 50.15 -6.35
N VAL A 307 5.84 50.96 -7.42
CA VAL A 307 5.74 50.46 -8.79
C VAL A 307 6.93 49.59 -9.15
N ALA A 308 8.14 49.93 -8.71
CA ALA A 308 9.32 49.11 -8.91
C ALA A 308 9.18 47.71 -8.19
N THR A 309 8.65 47.71 -6.97
CA THR A 309 8.39 46.52 -6.20
C THR A 309 7.29 45.66 -6.84
N TYR A 310 6.17 46.27 -7.29
CA TYR A 310 5.13 45.58 -8.02
C TYR A 310 5.66 44.90 -9.28
N ASN A 311 6.45 45.64 -10.11
CA ASN A 311 7.02 45.07 -11.32
C ASN A 311 7.98 43.92 -11.04
N ARG A 312 8.79 43.99 -9.97
CA ARG A 312 9.69 42.94 -9.54
C ARG A 312 8.89 41.70 -9.12
N MET A 313 7.87 41.83 -8.29
CA MET A 313 7.04 40.73 -7.85
C MET A 313 6.20 40.09 -8.97
N ARG A 314 5.79 40.91 -9.98
CA ARG A 314 4.92 40.45 -11.06
C ARG A 314 5.66 39.81 -12.23
N TYR A 315 6.87 40.31 -12.54
CA TYR A 315 7.57 39.98 -13.78
C TYR A 315 8.96 39.32 -13.56
N ASP A 316 9.51 39.32 -12.34
CA ASP A 316 10.79 38.70 -12.06
C ASP A 316 10.58 37.17 -11.81
N LEU A 317 11.09 36.34 -12.70
CA LEU A 317 10.86 34.88 -12.78
C LEU A 317 11.56 34.08 -11.67
N GLY A 318 12.04 34.71 -10.59
CA GLY A 318 12.94 34.08 -9.60
C GLY A 318 12.34 33.79 -8.21
N GLY A 319 11.08 34.14 -7.91
CA GLY A 319 10.51 33.93 -6.57
C GLY A 319 9.00 33.73 -6.55
N HIS A 320 8.50 32.78 -5.76
CA HIS A 320 7.06 32.59 -5.52
C HIS A 320 6.51 33.79 -4.71
N PRO A 321 5.57 34.57 -5.23
CA PRO A 321 5.03 35.77 -4.54
C PRO A 321 4.33 35.47 -3.21
N ALA A 322 3.81 34.24 -3.05
CA ALA A 322 3.07 33.82 -1.86
C ALA A 322 3.96 33.64 -0.60
N GLU A 323 5.23 33.28 -0.75
CA GLU A 323 6.15 33.11 0.38
C GLU A 323 6.66 34.43 0.96
N MET A 324 6.66 35.49 0.16
CA MET A 324 7.10 36.81 0.61
C MET A 324 6.02 37.61 1.39
N LEU A 325 4.76 37.23 1.26
CA LEU A 325 3.62 37.88 1.93
C LEU A 325 3.05 37.12 3.12
N ALA A 326 3.46 35.85 3.32
CA ALA A 326 2.91 34.97 4.34
C ALA A 326 3.54 35.11 5.77
N GLY A 327 4.46 36.06 5.94
CA GLY A 327 5.26 36.18 7.19
C GLY A 327 4.81 37.25 8.18
N ASP A 328 3.88 38.15 7.84
CA ASP A 328 3.65 39.30 8.69
C ASP A 328 2.17 39.56 8.98
N GLU A 329 1.74 39.26 10.21
CA GLU A 329 0.52 39.82 10.81
C GLU A 329 0.77 41.29 11.17
N CYS A 330 0.12 42.21 10.45
CA CYS A 330 0.13 43.63 10.78
C CYS A 330 -1.13 44.03 11.57
N GLU A 331 -0.96 44.42 12.82
CA GLU A 331 -2.02 44.93 13.69
C GLU A 331 -2.14 46.45 13.54
N CYS A 332 -3.34 46.98 13.23
CA CYS A 332 -3.61 48.41 13.17
C CYS A 332 -3.81 48.96 14.58
N ALA A 333 -2.88 49.78 15.06
CA ALA A 333 -3.04 50.48 16.33
C ALA A 333 -3.88 51.77 16.12
N GLU A 334 -4.77 52.09 17.07
CA GLU A 334 -5.55 53.31 17.12
C GLU A 334 -4.60 54.52 17.05
N HIS A 335 -4.68 55.30 16.04
CA HIS A 335 -4.00 56.56 15.70
C HIS A 335 -3.18 56.55 14.40
N GLY A 336 -3.52 55.66 13.44
CA GLY A 336 -3.05 55.82 12.06
C GLY A 336 -1.56 55.57 11.80
N ARG A 337 -0.85 54.93 12.72
CA ARG A 337 0.52 54.44 12.47
C ARG A 337 0.57 52.93 12.60
N ILE A 338 0.95 52.28 11.49
CA ILE A 338 1.14 50.81 11.43
C ILE A 338 2.60 50.51 11.79
N ARG A 339 2.82 49.63 12.75
CA ARG A 339 4.15 49.17 13.10
C ARG A 339 4.28 47.71 12.66
N CYS A 340 5.03 47.47 11.58
CA CYS A 340 5.41 46.10 11.13
C CYS A 340 6.86 45.82 11.50
N GLN A 341 7.17 44.60 11.88
CA GLN A 341 8.53 44.21 12.35
C GLN A 341 9.53 43.94 11.21
N HIS A 342 9.08 43.87 9.92
CA HIS A 342 9.98 43.69 8.78
C HIS A 342 9.93 44.84 7.77
N GLN A 343 11.11 45.18 7.22
CA GLN A 343 11.34 46.35 6.36
C GLN A 343 10.53 46.43 5.07
N TYR A 344 9.92 45.28 4.63
CA TYR A 344 9.19 45.22 3.37
C TYR A 344 7.70 45.48 3.48
N ALA A 345 7.05 45.11 4.58
CA ALA A 345 5.61 45.31 4.78
C ALA A 345 5.29 46.76 5.18
N ALA A 346 6.21 47.48 5.81
CA ALA A 346 6.03 48.89 6.21
C ALA A 346 5.86 49.87 5.05
N ARG A 347 6.26 49.51 3.82
CA ARG A 347 6.21 50.37 2.65
C ARG A 347 4.83 50.45 1.98
N TRP A 348 3.92 49.50 2.29
CA TRP A 348 2.60 49.45 1.69
C TRP A 348 1.50 50.12 2.49
N CYS A 349 1.80 50.64 3.67
CA CYS A 349 0.82 51.11 4.64
C CYS A 349 0.93 52.60 4.99
N HIS A 350 1.67 53.40 4.24
CA HIS A 350 1.73 54.88 4.40
C HIS A 350 0.92 55.60 3.35
#